data_e800bafd2254f4a4afedc6e6e7c3bd43
#
_entry.id   e800bafd2254f4a4afedc6e6e7c3bd43
#
_cell.length_a   1.000
_cell.length_b   1.000
_cell.length_c   1.000
_cell.angle_alpha   90.00
_cell.angle_beta   90.00
_cell.angle_gamma   90.00
#
_symmetry.space_group_name_H-M   'P 1'
#
loop_
_entity.id
_entity.type
_entity.pdbx_description
1 polymer ?
#
loop_
_entity_poly.entity_id
_entity_poly.type
_entity_poly.pdbx_seq_one_letter_code
_entity_poly.pdbx_strand_id
1 'polypeptide(L)'
;MGEDARRALGPAALGVAGLLLTALTVVLDIRNGTDIPPAAELDEGWSAAVSGLAQFVPGLLLLYRLPRHPIAWILTGSGLLWIVDGFASSWATYAIYTSPGLPGASAAYWFYSRFGAFLLLGLPLLILLFPDGKLATARLWRWLSIASLALTVLLPLLLLVAPIGVMQRYHNAALPPEISRLSLDPFSIDLSYGVWEPLLRVAYTTVLVSLVVPFAVTVHRYRAASRERRAQIFTS
;
A
#
# COMPACT_ATOMS: atom_id res chain seq x y z
N MET A 1 11.43 35.16 -1.68
CA MET A 1 10.43 34.08 -1.84
C MET A 1 9.72 33.95 -0.50
N GLY A 2 8.41 34.30 -0.44
CA GLY A 2 7.62 34.33 0.80
C GLY A 2 7.48 32.95 1.43
N GLU A 3 7.17 32.88 2.70
CA GLU A 3 7.01 31.63 3.48
C GLU A 3 5.95 30.72 2.87
N ASP A 4 4.88 31.28 2.33
CA ASP A 4 3.80 30.54 1.65
C ASP A 4 4.28 29.87 0.36
N ALA A 5 5.18 30.50 -0.42
CA ALA A 5 5.76 29.91 -1.60
C ALA A 5 6.66 28.69 -1.25
N ARG A 6 7.41 28.74 -0.14
CA ARG A 6 8.20 27.60 0.33
C ARG A 6 7.34 26.45 0.82
N ARG A 7 6.21 26.74 1.49
CA ARG A 7 5.25 25.71 1.93
C ARG A 7 4.57 24.99 0.77
N ALA A 8 4.35 25.68 -0.35
CA ALA A 8 3.72 25.10 -1.53
C ALA A 8 4.65 24.23 -2.38
N LEU A 9 5.97 24.46 -2.32
CA LEU A 9 6.95 23.74 -3.18
C LEU A 9 6.95 22.24 -2.98
N GLY A 10 6.89 21.76 -1.74
CA GLY A 10 6.91 20.31 -1.44
C GLY A 10 5.70 19.57 -2.02
N PRO A 11 4.46 19.96 -1.66
CA PRO A 11 3.27 19.35 -2.25
C PRO A 11 3.19 19.49 -3.77
N ALA A 12 3.62 20.62 -4.34
CA ALA A 12 3.63 20.81 -5.79
C ALA A 12 4.62 19.86 -6.49
N ALA A 13 5.84 19.73 -5.96
CA ALA A 13 6.85 18.81 -6.49
C ALA A 13 6.36 17.35 -6.44
N LEU A 14 5.75 16.93 -5.32
CA LEU A 14 5.15 15.61 -5.20
C LEU A 14 4.01 15.43 -6.21
N GLY A 15 3.17 16.45 -6.41
CA GLY A 15 2.08 16.44 -7.37
C GLY A 15 2.57 16.23 -8.79
N VAL A 16 3.59 16.98 -9.19
CA VAL A 16 4.22 16.83 -10.53
C VAL A 16 4.82 15.43 -10.68
N ALA A 17 5.55 14.95 -9.69
CA ALA A 17 6.15 13.61 -9.73
C ALA A 17 5.09 12.50 -9.85
N GLY A 18 4.00 12.55 -9.07
CA GLY A 18 2.90 11.59 -9.15
C GLY A 18 2.19 11.59 -10.51
N LEU A 19 1.94 12.78 -11.07
CA LEU A 19 1.34 12.90 -12.40
C LEU A 19 2.25 12.37 -13.50
N LEU A 20 3.56 12.67 -13.43
CA LEU A 20 4.54 12.17 -14.40
C LEU A 20 4.66 10.64 -14.33
N LEU A 21 4.71 10.06 -13.14
CA LEU A 21 4.72 8.60 -12.97
C LEU A 21 3.45 7.97 -13.54
N THR A 22 2.28 8.53 -13.24
CA THR A 22 1.01 8.04 -13.79
C THR A 22 0.98 8.11 -15.32
N ALA A 23 1.40 9.23 -15.90
CA ALA A 23 1.45 9.38 -17.35
C ALA A 23 2.42 8.35 -17.98
N LEU A 24 3.58 8.14 -17.36
CA LEU A 24 4.57 7.16 -17.81
C LEU A 24 4.03 5.72 -17.69
N THR A 25 3.31 5.39 -16.62
CA THR A 25 2.62 4.10 -16.46
C THR A 25 1.67 3.83 -17.62
N VAL A 26 0.79 4.79 -17.93
CA VAL A 26 -0.15 4.67 -19.06
C VAL A 26 0.58 4.48 -20.40
N VAL A 27 1.65 5.25 -20.64
CA VAL A 27 2.46 5.11 -21.87
C VAL A 27 3.10 3.73 -21.97
N LEU A 28 3.59 3.19 -20.83
CA LEU A 28 4.17 1.84 -20.80
C LEU A 28 3.10 0.78 -21.06
N ASP A 29 1.92 0.88 -20.44
CA ASP A 29 0.83 -0.07 -20.65
C ASP A 29 0.33 -0.09 -22.11
N ILE A 30 0.27 1.08 -22.76
CA ILE A 30 -0.06 1.16 -24.21
C ILE A 30 1.01 0.46 -25.07
N ARG A 31 2.26 0.45 -24.63
CA ARG A 31 3.38 -0.18 -25.35
C ARG A 31 3.59 -1.65 -24.99
N ASN A 32 3.10 -2.08 -23.84
CA ASN A 32 3.17 -3.45 -23.40
C ASN A 32 2.29 -4.33 -24.29
N GLY A 33 2.81 -5.51 -24.67
CA GLY A 33 2.04 -6.49 -25.42
C GLY A 33 0.96 -7.14 -24.55
N THR A 34 0.00 -7.79 -25.19
CA THR A 34 -1.07 -8.55 -24.51
C THR A 34 -0.69 -10.00 -24.19
N ASP A 35 0.43 -10.48 -24.71
CA ASP A 35 0.87 -11.88 -24.61
C ASP A 35 1.74 -12.12 -23.35
N ILE A 36 1.28 -11.60 -22.20
CA ILE A 36 1.95 -11.81 -20.93
C ILE A 36 1.42 -13.09 -20.29
N PRO A 37 2.29 -14.03 -19.87
CA PRO A 37 1.85 -15.25 -19.21
C PRO A 37 1.07 -14.91 -17.92
N PRO A 38 -0.12 -15.48 -17.69
CA PRO A 38 -0.88 -15.23 -16.44
C PRO A 38 -0.09 -15.58 -15.16
N ALA A 39 0.82 -16.56 -15.26
CA ALA A 39 1.71 -16.96 -14.17
C ALA A 39 2.76 -15.87 -13.81
N ALA A 40 2.90 -14.82 -14.62
CA ALA A 40 3.73 -13.66 -14.28
C ALA A 40 3.14 -12.81 -13.16
N GLU A 41 1.81 -12.90 -12.96
CA GLU A 41 1.07 -12.12 -11.97
C GLU A 41 1.32 -10.60 -12.10
N LEU A 42 1.51 -10.14 -13.34
CA LEU A 42 1.71 -8.72 -13.67
C LEU A 42 0.41 -8.13 -14.22
N ASP A 43 -0.14 -7.18 -13.50
CA ASP A 43 -1.34 -6.45 -13.90
C ASP A 43 -1.01 -5.17 -14.67
N GLU A 44 -1.97 -4.66 -15.43
CA GLU A 44 -1.88 -3.34 -16.05
C GLU A 44 -1.79 -2.26 -14.95
N GLY A 45 -0.66 -1.54 -14.93
CA GLY A 45 -0.35 -0.59 -13.86
C GLY A 45 -1.22 0.66 -13.83
N TRP A 46 -1.89 1.01 -14.95
CA TRP A 46 -2.76 2.18 -15.00
C TRP A 46 -3.91 2.11 -13.98
N SER A 47 -4.45 0.93 -13.71
CA SER A 47 -5.55 0.74 -12.75
C SER A 47 -5.11 1.09 -11.33
N ALA A 48 -3.92 0.65 -10.92
CA ALA A 48 -3.30 1.00 -9.66
C ALA A 48 -2.96 2.50 -9.60
N ALA A 49 -2.40 3.07 -10.68
CA ALA A 49 -2.06 4.48 -10.75
C ALA A 49 -3.29 5.40 -10.61
N VAL A 50 -4.43 5.06 -11.26
CA VAL A 50 -5.69 5.80 -11.11
C VAL A 50 -6.24 5.69 -9.69
N SER A 51 -6.22 4.50 -9.10
CA SER A 51 -6.60 4.28 -7.70
C SER A 51 -5.72 5.09 -6.74
N GLY A 52 -4.42 5.18 -7.06
CA GLY A 52 -3.46 6.03 -6.37
C GLY A 52 -3.81 7.51 -6.47
N LEU A 53 -4.11 8.02 -7.67
CA LEU A 53 -4.51 9.42 -7.87
C LEU A 53 -5.76 9.79 -7.08
N ALA A 54 -6.74 8.90 -6.97
CA ALA A 54 -7.96 9.13 -6.20
C ALA A 54 -7.70 9.41 -4.71
N GLN A 55 -6.60 8.90 -4.15
CA GLN A 55 -6.15 9.17 -2.78
C GLN A 55 -5.12 10.31 -2.74
N PHE A 56 -4.19 10.32 -3.68
CA PHE A 56 -3.06 11.24 -3.74
C PHE A 56 -3.49 12.69 -3.91
N VAL A 57 -4.42 12.98 -4.81
CA VAL A 57 -4.88 14.35 -5.09
C VAL A 57 -5.56 14.97 -3.87
N PRO A 58 -6.57 14.36 -3.22
CA PRO A 58 -7.11 14.88 -1.97
C PRO A 58 -6.06 14.98 -0.85
N GLY A 59 -5.12 14.01 -0.78
CA GLY A 59 -4.00 14.04 0.16
C GLY A 59 -3.14 15.27 0.00
N LEU A 60 -2.74 15.61 -1.24
CA LEU A 60 -1.95 16.81 -1.55
C LEU A 60 -2.70 18.10 -1.21
N LEU A 61 -3.99 18.18 -1.52
CA LEU A 61 -4.82 19.35 -1.18
C LEU A 61 -4.89 19.55 0.33
N LEU A 62 -5.04 18.46 1.09
CA LEU A 62 -5.00 18.50 2.54
C LEU A 62 -3.60 18.86 3.05
N LEU A 63 -2.55 18.31 2.47
CA LEU A 63 -1.17 18.58 2.86
C LEU A 63 -0.81 20.04 2.66
N TYR A 64 -1.30 20.67 1.59
CA TYR A 64 -1.14 22.10 1.35
C TYR A 64 -1.82 22.95 2.42
N ARG A 65 -3.05 22.58 2.82
CA ARG A 65 -3.83 23.34 3.82
C ARG A 65 -3.50 22.98 5.26
N LEU A 66 -3.23 21.70 5.52
CA LEU A 66 -3.05 21.12 6.85
C LEU A 66 -1.77 20.25 6.90
N PRO A 67 -0.56 20.83 6.76
CA PRO A 67 0.69 20.10 6.58
C PRO A 67 1.09 19.21 7.77
N ARG A 68 0.49 19.45 8.96
CA ARG A 68 0.74 18.65 10.16
C ARG A 68 -0.33 17.60 10.44
N HIS A 69 -1.38 17.51 9.59
CA HIS A 69 -2.48 16.57 9.85
C HIS A 69 -2.11 15.16 9.36
N PRO A 70 -2.18 14.11 10.21
CA PRO A 70 -1.77 12.77 9.85
C PRO A 70 -2.52 12.21 8.62
N ILE A 71 -3.81 12.48 8.49
CA ILE A 71 -4.63 12.01 7.36
C ILE A 71 -4.10 12.54 6.02
N ALA A 72 -3.59 13.78 5.98
CA ALA A 72 -2.99 14.33 4.77
C ALA A 72 -1.78 13.50 4.31
N TRP A 73 -0.91 13.14 5.24
CA TRP A 73 0.26 12.30 4.96
C TRP A 73 -0.09 10.87 4.59
N ILE A 74 -1.10 10.28 5.25
CA ILE A 74 -1.54 8.91 4.93
C ILE A 74 -2.14 8.85 3.53
N LEU A 75 -3.03 9.78 3.18
CA LEU A 75 -3.62 9.84 1.83
C LEU A 75 -2.55 10.08 0.77
N THR A 76 -1.64 11.03 1.00
CA THR A 76 -0.56 11.33 0.05
C THR A 76 0.39 10.13 -0.08
N GLY A 77 0.81 9.54 1.04
CA GLY A 77 1.75 8.42 1.05
C GLY A 77 1.16 7.14 0.46
N SER A 78 -0.07 6.77 0.85
CA SER A 78 -0.73 5.58 0.28
C SER A 78 -1.05 5.78 -1.20
N GLY A 79 -1.54 6.95 -1.60
CA GLY A 79 -1.79 7.24 -3.00
C GLY A 79 -0.52 7.21 -3.85
N LEU A 80 0.59 7.76 -3.35
CA LEU A 80 1.88 7.69 -4.02
C LEU A 80 2.38 6.24 -4.12
N LEU A 81 2.20 5.43 -3.07
CA LEU A 81 2.58 4.02 -3.09
C LEU A 81 1.81 3.25 -4.17
N TRP A 82 0.50 3.49 -4.32
CA TRP A 82 -0.30 2.92 -5.40
C TRP A 82 0.19 3.33 -6.80
N ILE A 83 0.58 4.61 -6.98
CA ILE A 83 1.12 5.10 -8.26
C ILE A 83 2.46 4.43 -8.57
N VAL A 84 3.35 4.31 -7.57
CA VAL A 84 4.66 3.66 -7.73
C VAL A 84 4.50 2.16 -7.99
N ASP A 85 3.55 1.51 -7.33
CA ASP A 85 3.26 0.08 -7.53
C ASP A 85 2.77 -0.18 -8.97
N GLY A 86 1.84 0.64 -9.47
CA GLY A 86 1.41 0.58 -10.87
C GLY A 86 2.54 0.83 -11.86
N PHE A 87 3.39 1.82 -11.61
CA PHE A 87 4.58 2.06 -12.43
C PHE A 87 5.53 0.87 -12.41
N ALA A 88 5.77 0.27 -11.24
CA ALA A 88 6.65 -0.89 -11.11
C ALA A 88 6.12 -2.10 -11.89
N SER A 89 4.81 -2.37 -11.86
CA SER A 89 4.18 -3.42 -12.67
C SER A 89 4.38 -3.17 -14.16
N SER A 90 4.03 -1.97 -14.66
CA SER A 90 4.16 -1.63 -16.09
C SER A 90 5.61 -1.64 -16.57
N TRP A 91 6.56 -1.14 -15.73
CA TRP A 91 7.98 -1.19 -16.06
C TRP A 91 8.53 -2.62 -16.06
N ALA A 92 8.15 -3.45 -15.09
CA ALA A 92 8.55 -4.85 -15.06
C ALA A 92 8.06 -5.58 -16.32
N THR A 93 6.79 -5.39 -16.69
CA THR A 93 6.21 -5.95 -17.92
C THR A 93 6.99 -5.50 -19.15
N TYR A 94 7.25 -4.21 -19.28
CA TYR A 94 7.98 -3.65 -20.41
C TYR A 94 9.40 -4.20 -20.51
N ALA A 95 10.14 -4.22 -19.40
CA ALA A 95 11.54 -4.60 -19.35
C ALA A 95 11.78 -6.12 -19.39
N ILE A 96 10.76 -6.95 -19.10
CA ILE A 96 10.85 -8.41 -19.16
C ILE A 96 10.35 -8.95 -20.49
N TYR A 97 9.20 -8.47 -20.99
CA TYR A 97 8.50 -9.06 -22.13
C TYR A 97 8.57 -8.21 -23.39
N THR A 98 8.41 -6.89 -23.29
CA THR A 98 8.35 -6.02 -24.47
C THR A 98 9.75 -5.64 -24.98
N SER A 99 10.66 -5.32 -24.08
CA SER A 99 12.03 -4.89 -24.43
C SER A 99 13.05 -5.52 -23.46
N PRO A 100 13.31 -6.83 -23.57
CA PRO A 100 14.15 -7.56 -22.63
C PRO A 100 15.58 -7.01 -22.53
N GLY A 101 16.12 -7.00 -21.30
CA GLY A 101 17.48 -6.55 -21.03
C GLY A 101 17.58 -5.08 -20.55
N LEU A 102 16.48 -4.39 -20.41
CA LEU A 102 16.49 -3.05 -19.80
C LEU A 102 16.82 -3.11 -18.31
N PRO A 103 17.53 -2.10 -17.78
CA PRO A 103 17.90 -2.05 -16.38
C PRO A 103 16.68 -1.89 -15.48
N GLY A 104 16.77 -2.42 -14.25
CA GLY A 104 15.74 -2.25 -13.24
C GLY A 104 14.57 -3.23 -13.31
N ALA A 105 14.52 -4.17 -14.26
CA ALA A 105 13.49 -5.21 -14.36
C ALA A 105 13.34 -6.00 -13.04
N SER A 106 14.46 -6.49 -12.48
CA SER A 106 14.46 -7.22 -11.20
C SER A 106 13.94 -6.38 -10.04
N ALA A 107 14.39 -5.12 -9.95
CA ALA A 107 13.97 -4.21 -8.88
C ALA A 107 12.48 -3.85 -8.97
N ALA A 108 11.97 -3.60 -10.19
CA ALA A 108 10.57 -3.29 -10.42
C ALA A 108 9.67 -4.49 -10.10
N TYR A 109 10.00 -5.68 -10.58
CA TYR A 109 9.26 -6.89 -10.26
C TYR A 109 9.30 -7.22 -8.77
N TRP A 110 10.48 -7.10 -8.13
CA TRP A 110 10.63 -7.30 -6.69
C TRP A 110 9.76 -6.30 -5.90
N PHE A 111 9.79 -5.02 -6.28
CA PHE A 111 8.96 -4.01 -5.63
C PHE A 111 7.48 -4.35 -5.75
N TYR A 112 6.97 -4.52 -6.97
CA TYR A 112 5.59 -4.85 -7.23
C TYR A 112 5.13 -6.11 -6.47
N SER A 113 5.88 -7.20 -6.55
CA SER A 113 5.52 -8.47 -5.91
C SER A 113 5.58 -8.47 -4.38
N ARG A 114 6.27 -7.49 -3.76
CA ARG A 114 6.51 -7.44 -2.31
C ARG A 114 5.82 -6.27 -1.62
N PHE A 115 5.85 -5.09 -2.24
CA PHE A 115 5.30 -3.87 -1.64
C PHE A 115 3.79 -3.75 -1.79
N GLY A 116 3.14 -4.43 -2.73
CA GLY A 116 1.69 -4.43 -2.88
C GLY A 116 0.92 -4.72 -1.59
N ALA A 117 1.45 -5.58 -0.72
CA ALA A 117 0.83 -5.85 0.58
C ALA A 117 0.79 -4.63 1.53
N PHE A 118 1.69 -3.63 1.38
CA PHE A 118 1.63 -2.39 2.16
C PHE A 118 0.43 -1.51 1.79
N LEU A 119 -0.13 -1.68 0.60
CA LEU A 119 -1.35 -0.97 0.18
C LEU A 119 -2.54 -1.28 1.09
N LEU A 120 -2.53 -2.45 1.74
CA LEU A 120 -3.54 -2.84 2.73
C LEU A 120 -3.55 -1.95 3.98
N LEU A 121 -2.47 -1.19 4.27
CA LEU A 121 -2.38 -0.33 5.46
C LEU A 121 -3.12 1.00 5.31
N GLY A 122 -3.26 1.52 4.11
CA GLY A 122 -3.83 2.85 3.88
C GLY A 122 -5.23 3.00 4.45
N LEU A 123 -6.13 2.10 4.09
CA LEU A 123 -7.54 2.16 4.52
C LEU A 123 -7.74 1.97 6.04
N PRO A 124 -7.17 0.96 6.70
CA PRO A 124 -7.24 0.83 8.16
C PRO A 124 -6.71 2.05 8.91
N LEU A 125 -5.57 2.61 8.46
CA LEU A 125 -5.01 3.82 9.05
C LEU A 125 -5.97 5.00 8.92
N LEU A 126 -6.55 5.21 7.74
CA LEU A 126 -7.52 6.28 7.53
C LEU A 126 -8.73 6.11 8.44
N ILE A 127 -9.34 4.92 8.48
CA ILE A 127 -10.53 4.65 9.30
C ILE A 127 -10.23 4.84 10.79
N LEU A 128 -9.09 4.36 11.29
CA LEU A 128 -8.73 4.44 12.70
C LEU A 128 -8.38 5.86 13.16
N LEU A 129 -7.85 6.70 12.27
CA LEU A 129 -7.42 8.06 12.59
C LEU A 129 -8.43 9.15 12.21
N PHE A 130 -9.45 8.81 11.40
CA PHE A 130 -10.46 9.78 11.00
C PHE A 130 -11.40 10.12 12.17
N PRO A 131 -11.86 11.40 12.34
CA PRO A 131 -11.47 12.58 11.54
C PRO A 131 -10.24 13.34 12.10
N ASP A 132 -9.89 13.15 13.38
CA ASP A 132 -9.01 14.01 14.17
C ASP A 132 -7.52 13.65 14.06
N GLY A 133 -7.17 12.64 13.27
CA GLY A 133 -5.81 12.11 13.17
C GLY A 133 -5.33 11.40 14.45
N LYS A 134 -6.24 10.96 15.31
CA LYS A 134 -5.93 10.32 16.60
C LYS A 134 -6.64 8.97 16.75
N LEU A 135 -5.99 8.05 17.42
CA LEU A 135 -6.62 6.78 17.81
C LEU A 135 -7.70 7.02 18.87
N ALA A 136 -8.58 6.03 19.07
CA ALA A 136 -9.62 6.06 20.07
C ALA A 136 -9.04 6.36 21.47
N THR A 137 -9.75 7.18 22.27
CA THR A 137 -9.32 7.59 23.62
C THR A 137 -9.49 6.48 24.65
N ALA A 138 -10.52 5.65 24.51
CA ALA A 138 -10.75 4.51 25.40
C ALA A 138 -9.61 3.48 25.28
N ARG A 139 -9.00 3.13 26.41
CA ARG A 139 -7.79 2.30 26.49
C ARG A 139 -7.90 0.98 25.71
N LEU A 140 -9.01 0.25 25.85
CA LEU A 140 -9.24 -1.01 25.15
C LEU A 140 -9.21 -0.81 23.62
N TRP A 141 -10.00 0.12 23.12
CA TRP A 141 -10.11 0.39 21.67
C TRP A 141 -8.82 0.91 21.07
N ARG A 142 -8.06 1.68 21.85
CA ARG A 142 -6.71 2.14 21.45
C ARG A 142 -5.76 0.97 21.27
N TRP A 143 -5.71 0.02 22.23
CA TRP A 143 -4.84 -1.15 22.12
C TRP A 143 -5.28 -2.10 21.02
N LEU A 144 -6.59 -2.30 20.82
CA LEU A 144 -7.12 -3.07 19.70
C LEU A 144 -6.72 -2.45 18.36
N SER A 145 -6.77 -1.11 18.24
CA SER A 145 -6.33 -0.41 17.02
C SER A 145 -4.84 -0.62 16.75
N ILE A 146 -4.00 -0.49 17.79
CA ILE A 146 -2.54 -0.70 17.66
C ILE A 146 -2.24 -2.15 17.29
N ALA A 147 -2.87 -3.11 17.96
CA ALA A 147 -2.71 -4.54 17.68
C ALA A 147 -3.15 -4.87 16.24
N SER A 148 -4.28 -4.33 15.79
CA SER A 148 -4.77 -4.49 14.42
C SER A 148 -3.76 -3.98 13.40
N LEU A 149 -3.23 -2.78 13.58
CA LEU A 149 -2.22 -2.23 12.69
C LEU A 149 -0.93 -3.06 12.69
N ALA A 150 -0.46 -3.50 13.86
CA ALA A 150 0.72 -4.35 13.98
C ALA A 150 0.54 -5.68 13.24
N LEU A 151 -0.64 -6.32 13.36
CA LEU A 151 -0.98 -7.54 12.64
C LEU A 151 -1.10 -7.31 11.13
N THR A 152 -1.64 -6.16 10.71
CA THR A 152 -1.71 -5.81 9.28
C THR A 152 -0.31 -5.60 8.68
N VAL A 153 0.63 -5.03 9.44
CA VAL A 153 2.04 -4.82 8.99
C VAL A 153 2.82 -6.13 8.93
N LEU A 154 2.45 -7.14 9.70
CA LEU A 154 3.19 -8.40 9.76
C LEU A 154 3.35 -9.06 8.39
N LEU A 155 2.26 -9.15 7.62
CA LEU A 155 2.30 -9.78 6.29
C LEU A 155 3.28 -9.07 5.33
N PRO A 156 3.17 -7.75 5.07
CA PRO A 156 4.11 -7.09 4.16
C PRO A 156 5.57 -7.18 4.63
N LEU A 157 5.83 -7.14 5.94
CA LEU A 157 7.19 -7.31 6.45
C LEU A 157 7.74 -8.72 6.19
N LEU A 158 6.94 -9.77 6.38
CA LEU A 158 7.35 -11.13 6.04
C LEU A 158 7.58 -11.30 4.54
N LEU A 159 6.71 -10.72 3.71
CA LEU A 159 6.87 -10.77 2.25
C LEU A 159 8.15 -10.11 1.77
N LEU A 160 8.63 -9.03 2.42
CA LEU A 160 9.88 -8.39 2.04
C LEU A 160 11.10 -9.31 2.16
N VAL A 161 11.09 -10.22 3.13
CA VAL A 161 12.25 -11.06 3.47
C VAL A 161 12.04 -12.54 3.15
N ALA A 162 10.85 -12.96 2.72
CA ALA A 162 10.60 -14.35 2.32
C ALA A 162 11.26 -14.64 0.96
N PRO A 163 12.07 -15.71 0.82
CA PRO A 163 12.62 -16.11 -0.47
C PRO A 163 11.54 -16.38 -1.52
N ILE A 164 11.81 -16.06 -2.80
CA ILE A 164 10.85 -16.26 -3.88
C ILE A 164 10.46 -17.74 -4.02
N GLY A 165 11.38 -18.65 -3.81
CA GLY A 165 11.11 -20.09 -3.85
C GLY A 165 10.15 -20.56 -2.73
N VAL A 166 10.16 -19.88 -1.58
CA VAL A 166 9.17 -20.12 -0.51
C VAL A 166 7.79 -19.65 -0.95
N MET A 167 7.68 -18.49 -1.58
CA MET A 167 6.42 -17.94 -2.07
C MET A 167 5.82 -18.82 -3.18
N GLN A 168 6.64 -19.25 -4.14
CA GLN A 168 6.23 -20.20 -5.18
C GLN A 168 5.64 -21.48 -4.60
N ARG A 169 6.34 -22.06 -3.61
CA ARG A 169 5.88 -23.28 -2.94
C ARG A 169 4.61 -23.05 -2.12
N TYR A 170 4.51 -21.92 -1.43
CA TYR A 170 3.35 -21.59 -0.62
C TYR A 170 2.07 -21.41 -1.46
N HIS A 171 2.18 -20.72 -2.60
CA HIS A 171 1.05 -20.50 -3.52
C HIS A 171 0.86 -21.64 -4.53
N ASN A 172 1.74 -22.65 -4.52
CA ASN A 172 1.78 -23.72 -5.54
C ASN A 172 1.81 -23.16 -6.97
N ALA A 173 2.58 -22.11 -7.17
CA ALA A 173 2.71 -21.39 -8.44
C ALA A 173 4.17 -21.40 -8.91
N ALA A 174 4.38 -21.68 -10.19
CA ALA A 174 5.70 -21.60 -10.82
C ALA A 174 5.79 -20.27 -11.59
N LEU A 175 6.91 -19.55 -11.42
CA LEU A 175 7.17 -18.35 -12.20
C LEU A 175 7.57 -18.70 -13.63
N PRO A 176 7.21 -17.86 -14.62
CA PRO A 176 7.71 -17.97 -15.98
C PRO A 176 9.24 -17.96 -16.05
N PRO A 177 9.84 -18.61 -17.06
CA PRO A 177 11.30 -18.68 -17.20
C PRO A 177 11.97 -17.30 -17.28
N GLU A 178 11.30 -16.29 -17.85
CA GLU A 178 11.78 -14.93 -17.98
C GLU A 178 11.96 -14.27 -16.60
N ILE A 179 11.04 -14.49 -15.70
CA ILE A 179 11.06 -13.95 -14.34
C ILE A 179 12.00 -14.75 -13.45
N SER A 180 12.03 -16.07 -13.59
CA SER A 180 12.89 -16.95 -12.77
C SER A 180 14.40 -16.69 -12.97
N ARG A 181 14.80 -16.03 -14.06
CA ARG A 181 16.19 -15.62 -14.33
C ARG A 181 16.58 -14.33 -13.62
N LEU A 182 15.62 -13.60 -13.07
CA LEU A 182 15.87 -12.34 -12.37
C LEU A 182 16.38 -12.60 -10.94
N SER A 183 17.20 -11.68 -10.44
CA SER A 183 17.58 -11.66 -9.02
C SER A 183 16.46 -11.06 -8.20
N LEU A 184 15.64 -11.92 -7.56
CA LEU A 184 14.41 -11.51 -6.86
C LEU A 184 14.52 -11.55 -5.33
N ASP A 185 15.66 -11.94 -4.78
CA ASP A 185 15.86 -12.14 -3.35
C ASP A 185 17.00 -11.29 -2.76
N PRO A 186 16.99 -9.93 -2.94
CA PRO A 186 18.08 -9.09 -2.48
C PRO A 186 18.19 -9.03 -0.95
N PHE A 187 17.11 -9.29 -0.21
CA PHE A 187 17.03 -9.18 1.25
C PHE A 187 16.42 -10.42 1.90
N SER A 188 16.44 -11.57 1.22
CA SER A 188 15.79 -12.78 1.74
C SER A 188 16.50 -13.36 2.95
N ILE A 189 15.71 -13.92 3.87
CA ILE A 189 16.19 -14.67 5.03
C ILE A 189 16.06 -16.15 4.72
N ASP A 190 17.20 -16.86 4.72
CA ASP A 190 17.24 -18.29 4.42
C ASP A 190 16.81 -19.12 5.65
N LEU A 191 15.52 -19.42 5.72
CA LEU A 191 14.93 -20.35 6.68
C LEU A 191 14.27 -21.49 5.94
N SER A 192 14.18 -22.66 6.59
CA SER A 192 13.49 -23.81 6.00
C SER A 192 12.01 -23.51 5.72
N TYR A 193 11.45 -24.16 4.69
CA TYR A 193 10.03 -24.01 4.35
C TYR A 193 9.11 -24.36 5.54
N GLY A 194 9.49 -25.34 6.38
CA GLY A 194 8.73 -25.72 7.56
C GLY A 194 8.60 -24.58 8.60
N VAL A 195 9.48 -23.58 8.58
CA VAL A 195 9.38 -22.36 9.40
C VAL A 195 8.57 -21.29 8.66
N TRP A 196 8.80 -21.10 7.37
CA TRP A 196 8.11 -20.10 6.58
C TRP A 196 6.61 -20.35 6.43
N GLU A 197 6.21 -21.59 6.16
CA GLU A 197 4.81 -21.94 5.93
C GLU A 197 3.89 -21.52 7.08
N PRO A 198 4.14 -21.89 8.36
CA PRO A 198 3.30 -21.45 9.47
C PRO A 198 3.34 -19.94 9.69
N LEU A 199 4.49 -19.26 9.47
CA LEU A 199 4.60 -17.81 9.59
C LEU A 199 3.71 -17.11 8.56
N LEU A 200 3.78 -17.51 7.30
CA LEU A 200 2.95 -16.96 6.23
C LEU A 200 1.47 -17.24 6.48
N ARG A 201 1.12 -18.47 6.88
CA ARG A 201 -0.26 -18.84 7.21
C ARG A 201 -0.83 -17.97 8.32
N VAL A 202 -0.08 -17.75 9.39
CA VAL A 202 -0.47 -16.84 10.48
C VAL A 202 -0.61 -15.42 9.97
N ALA A 203 0.35 -14.91 9.19
CA ALA A 203 0.29 -13.54 8.68
C ALA A 203 -0.91 -13.29 7.76
N TYR A 204 -1.19 -14.19 6.79
CA TYR A 204 -2.36 -14.09 5.93
C TYR A 204 -3.68 -14.16 6.71
N THR A 205 -3.76 -15.04 7.71
CA THR A 205 -4.96 -15.16 8.54
C THR A 205 -5.15 -13.92 9.42
N THR A 206 -4.09 -13.46 10.07
CA THR A 206 -4.16 -12.32 11.00
C THR A 206 -4.44 -11.01 10.29
N VAL A 207 -3.95 -10.79 9.07
CA VAL A 207 -4.28 -9.59 8.30
C VAL A 207 -5.77 -9.52 8.01
N LEU A 208 -6.40 -10.62 7.60
CA LEU A 208 -7.85 -10.65 7.34
C LEU A 208 -8.66 -10.32 8.61
N VAL A 209 -8.30 -10.94 9.74
CA VAL A 209 -8.96 -10.67 11.03
C VAL A 209 -8.73 -9.23 11.48
N SER A 210 -7.52 -8.70 11.29
CA SER A 210 -7.17 -7.35 11.72
C SER A 210 -7.97 -6.26 10.99
N LEU A 211 -8.36 -6.48 9.73
CA LEU A 211 -9.16 -5.53 8.94
C LEU A 211 -10.57 -5.31 9.51
N VAL A 212 -11.07 -6.21 10.36
CA VAL A 212 -12.39 -6.05 11.00
C VAL A 212 -12.36 -4.99 12.12
N VAL A 213 -11.24 -4.86 12.82
CA VAL A 213 -11.10 -3.96 13.98
C VAL A 213 -11.36 -2.49 13.66
N PRO A 214 -10.85 -1.89 12.55
CA PRO A 214 -11.13 -0.51 12.18
C PRO A 214 -12.64 -0.22 12.09
N PHE A 215 -13.41 -1.12 11.51
CA PHE A 215 -14.87 -0.97 11.41
C PHE A 215 -15.53 -1.01 12.79
N ALA A 216 -15.12 -1.95 13.65
CA ALA A 216 -15.65 -2.06 15.01
C ALA A 216 -15.35 -0.79 15.83
N VAL A 217 -14.13 -0.23 15.71
CA VAL A 217 -13.75 1.03 16.35
C VAL A 217 -14.59 2.20 15.85
N THR A 218 -14.87 2.27 14.54
CA THR A 218 -15.72 3.33 13.95
C THR A 218 -17.14 3.25 14.49
N VAL A 219 -17.73 2.05 14.52
CA VAL A 219 -19.07 1.84 15.10
C VAL A 219 -19.11 2.24 16.57
N HIS A 220 -18.08 1.89 17.34
CA HIS A 220 -17.96 2.31 18.74
C HIS A 220 -17.93 3.84 18.89
N ARG A 221 -17.09 4.53 18.12
CA ARG A 221 -17.00 6.00 18.13
C ARG A 221 -18.33 6.65 17.78
N TYR A 222 -18.99 6.17 16.73
CA TYR A 222 -20.30 6.69 16.33
C TYR A 222 -21.36 6.56 17.43
N ARG A 223 -21.41 5.39 18.10
CA ARG A 223 -22.34 5.15 19.20
C ARG A 223 -22.01 6.00 20.42
N ALA A 224 -20.75 6.23 20.74
CA ALA A 224 -20.34 7.10 21.83
C ALA A 224 -20.75 8.56 21.57
N ALA A 225 -20.44 9.10 20.39
CA ALA A 225 -20.82 10.46 19.99
C ALA A 225 -22.34 10.70 19.98
N SER A 226 -23.13 9.71 19.58
CA SER A 226 -24.61 9.82 19.61
C SER A 226 -25.17 9.86 21.03
N ARG A 227 -24.54 9.18 22.00
CA ARG A 227 -24.91 9.23 23.42
C ARG A 227 -24.61 10.58 24.05
N GLU A 228 -23.45 11.15 23.77
CA GLU A 228 -23.06 12.50 24.26
C GLU A 228 -24.02 13.57 23.75
N ARG A 229 -24.39 13.56 22.47
CA ARG A 229 -25.39 14.49 21.91
C ARG A 229 -26.75 14.34 22.57
N ARG A 230 -27.20 13.12 22.85
CA ARG A 230 -28.47 12.88 23.57
C ARG A 230 -28.38 13.40 25.00
N ALA A 231 -27.27 13.15 25.72
CA ALA A 231 -27.09 13.67 27.08
C ALA A 231 -27.14 15.19 27.12
N GLN A 232 -26.54 15.88 26.15
CA GLN A 232 -26.57 17.35 26.06
C GLN A 232 -27.98 17.92 25.83
N ILE A 233 -28.86 17.23 25.12
CA ILE A 233 -30.26 17.64 24.84
C ILE A 233 -31.13 17.50 26.09
N PHE A 234 -30.82 16.57 27.00
CA PHE A 234 -31.61 16.38 28.24
C PHE A 234 -31.12 17.27 29.42
N THR A 235 -30.00 17.96 29.27
CA THR A 235 -29.43 18.85 30.31
C THR A 235 -29.57 20.33 29.98
N SER A 236 -30.13 20.67 28.81
CA SER A 236 -30.51 22.03 28.39
C SER A 236 -32.01 22.22 28.56
#